data_626240dfc8004217e131bd0d5af933d5
#
_entry.id   626240dfc8004217e131bd0d5af933d5
#
_cell.length_a   1.000
_cell.length_b   1.000
_cell.length_c   1.000
_cell.angle_alpha   90.00
_cell.angle_beta   90.00
_cell.angle_gamma   90.00
#
_symmetry.space_group_name_H-M   'P 1'
#
loop_
_entity.id
_entity.type
_entity.pdbx_description
1 polymer ?
#
loop_
_entity_poly.entity_id
_entity_poly.type
_entity_poly.pdbx_seq_one_letter_code
_entity_poly.pdbx_strand_id
1 'polypeptide(L)' 'MKQEITLKQRKELEAKMGKVFHENIKTLSTELQKILVDDLVTAFQNRINVLIYAQKKRSY' A
#
# COMPACT_ATOMS: atom_id res chain seq x y z
N MET A 1 4.20 -15.65 -9.68
CA MET A 1 3.93 -15.88 -8.26
C MET A 1 3.58 -14.57 -7.56
N LYS A 2 2.55 -14.59 -6.79
CA LYS A 2 2.11 -13.42 -6.05
C LYS A 2 2.93 -13.21 -4.80
N GLN A 3 3.26 -11.96 -4.52
CA GLN A 3 3.87 -11.60 -3.27
C GLN A 3 2.78 -11.11 -2.34
N GLU A 4 2.65 -11.75 -1.19
CA GLU A 4 1.62 -11.40 -0.24
C GLU A 4 2.26 -10.96 1.08
N ILE A 5 1.62 -10.01 1.71
CA ILE A 5 2.09 -9.53 3.01
C ILE A 5 1.18 -10.05 4.10
N THR A 6 1.75 -10.25 5.29
CA THR A 6 0.96 -10.68 6.43
C THR A 6 0.11 -9.53 6.93
N LEU A 7 -0.89 -9.85 7.74
CA LEU A 7 -1.72 -8.82 8.35
C LEU A 7 -0.88 -7.85 9.17
N LYS A 8 0.11 -8.37 9.89
CA LYS A 8 1.00 -7.54 10.69
C LYS A 8 1.78 -6.56 9.81
N GLN A 9 2.34 -7.07 8.70
CA GLN A 9 3.08 -6.22 7.78
C GLN A 9 2.18 -5.17 7.15
N ARG A 10 0.96 -5.56 6.82
CA ARG A 10 0.01 -4.62 6.24
C ARG A 10 -0.31 -3.50 7.21
N LYS A 11 -0.53 -3.81 8.47
CA LYS A 11 -0.82 -2.79 9.48
C LYS A 11 0.35 -1.86 9.67
N GLU A 12 1.57 -2.40 9.67
CA GLU A 12 2.76 -1.57 9.78
C GLU A 12 2.89 -0.63 8.60
N LEU A 13 2.62 -1.13 7.41
CA LEU A 13 2.69 -0.31 6.20
C LEU A 13 1.63 0.78 6.22
N GLU A 14 0.42 0.45 6.65
CA GLU A 14 -0.65 1.43 6.77
C GLU A 14 -0.27 2.54 7.74
N ALA A 15 0.31 2.17 8.87
CA ALA A 15 0.74 3.15 9.86
C ALA A 15 1.82 4.08 9.28
N LYS A 16 2.78 3.51 8.57
CA LYS A 16 3.84 4.31 7.97
C LYS A 16 3.31 5.23 6.89
N MET A 17 2.41 4.74 6.06
CA MET A 17 1.80 5.57 5.01
C MET A 17 0.99 6.70 5.61
N GLY A 18 0.21 6.39 6.64
CA GLY A 18 -0.58 7.41 7.32
C GLY A 18 0.30 8.51 7.89
N LYS A 19 1.44 8.12 8.46
CA LYS A 19 2.37 9.08 9.03
C LYS A 19 3.01 9.95 7.97
N VAL A 20 3.46 9.33 6.88
CA VAL A 20 4.11 10.05 5.80
C VAL A 20 3.17 11.04 5.14
N PHE A 21 1.92 10.65 4.93
CA PHE A 21 0.95 11.49 4.23
C PHE A 21 0.07 12.30 5.15
N HIS A 22 0.38 12.32 6.45
CA HIS A 22 -0.48 12.98 7.43
C HIS A 22 -0.84 14.42 7.03
N GLU A 23 0.16 15.20 6.62
CA GLU A 23 -0.08 16.59 6.25
C GLU A 23 -1.01 16.74 5.06
N ASN A 24 -1.00 15.76 4.19
CA ASN A 24 -1.83 15.79 2.98
C ASN A 24 -3.29 15.41 3.25
N ILE A 25 -3.52 14.61 4.28
CA ILE A 25 -4.84 14.04 4.53
C ILE A 25 -5.45 14.48 5.85
N LYS A 26 -4.79 15.37 6.58
CA LYS A 26 -5.27 15.75 7.92
C LYS A 26 -6.62 16.47 7.91
N THR A 27 -7.03 16.99 6.75
CA THR A 27 -8.34 17.62 6.63
C THR A 27 -9.46 16.60 6.50
N LEU A 28 -9.14 15.36 6.24
CA LEU A 28 -10.14 14.30 6.15
C LEU A 28 -10.47 13.79 7.55
N SER A 29 -11.68 13.28 7.71
CA SER A 29 -12.04 12.61 8.96
C SER A 29 -11.14 11.39 9.16
N THR A 30 -11.04 10.93 10.42
CA THR A 30 -10.23 9.75 10.73
C THR A 30 -10.68 8.55 9.91
N GLU A 31 -11.98 8.40 9.74
CA GLU A 31 -12.53 7.28 8.98
C GLU A 31 -12.10 7.33 7.52
N LEU A 32 -12.18 8.52 6.92
CA LEU A 32 -11.77 8.67 5.53
C LEU A 32 -10.28 8.49 5.36
N GLN A 33 -9.49 8.90 6.35
CA GLN A 33 -8.05 8.67 6.32
C GLN A 33 -7.74 7.17 6.29
N LYS A 34 -8.46 6.39 7.07
CA LYS A 34 -8.25 4.94 7.10
C LYS A 34 -8.61 4.31 5.76
N ILE A 35 -9.70 4.75 5.17
CA ILE A 35 -10.13 4.22 3.88
C ILE A 35 -9.08 4.52 2.82
N LEU A 36 -8.58 5.76 2.81
CA LEU A 36 -7.58 6.15 1.82
C LEU A 36 -6.29 5.36 1.98
N VAL A 37 -5.81 5.23 3.22
CA VAL A 37 -4.57 4.50 3.47
C VAL A 37 -4.74 3.03 3.08
N ASP A 38 -5.88 2.45 3.37
CA ASP A 38 -6.15 1.06 2.99
C ASP A 38 -6.11 0.90 1.47
N ASP A 39 -6.70 1.84 0.75
CA ASP A 39 -6.67 1.82 -0.72
C ASP A 39 -5.24 1.93 -1.24
N LEU A 40 -4.44 2.80 -0.64
CA LEU A 40 -3.05 2.99 -1.07
C LEU A 40 -2.22 1.74 -0.86
N VAL A 41 -2.38 1.08 0.28
CA VAL A 41 -1.65 -0.16 0.56
C VAL A 41 -2.04 -1.23 -0.45
N THR A 42 -3.33 -1.36 -0.73
CA THR A 42 -3.81 -2.36 -1.67
C THR A 42 -3.27 -2.08 -3.08
N ALA A 43 -3.32 -0.83 -3.51
CA ALA A 43 -2.82 -0.44 -4.83
C ALA A 43 -1.32 -0.69 -4.94
N PHE A 44 -0.59 -0.34 -3.89
CA PHE A 44 0.85 -0.53 -3.85
C PHE A 44 1.21 -2.02 -3.99
N GLN A 45 0.54 -2.86 -3.22
CA GLN A 45 0.81 -4.29 -3.26
C GLN A 45 0.45 -4.89 -4.62
N ASN A 46 -0.66 -4.49 -5.18
CA ASN A 46 -1.07 -4.97 -6.50
C ASN A 46 -0.06 -4.55 -7.56
N ARG A 47 0.42 -3.33 -7.47
CA ARG A 47 1.39 -2.84 -8.45
C ARG A 47 2.71 -3.58 -8.36
N ILE A 48 3.17 -3.84 -7.14
CA ILE A 48 4.39 -4.62 -6.94
C ILE A 48 4.24 -5.99 -7.57
N ASN A 49 3.11 -6.65 -7.35
CA ASN A 49 2.89 -7.98 -7.92
C ASN A 49 2.95 -7.96 -9.44
N VAL A 50 2.34 -6.94 -10.05
CA VAL A 50 2.37 -6.80 -11.50
C VAL A 50 3.79 -6.59 -12.01
N LEU A 51 4.56 -5.75 -11.32
CA LEU A 51 5.92 -5.46 -11.75
C LEU A 51 6.84 -6.65 -11.58
N ILE A 52 6.67 -7.41 -10.50
CA ILE A 52 7.45 -8.63 -10.29
C ILE A 52 7.16 -9.62 -11.41
N TYR A 53 5.90 -9.77 -11.76
CA TYR A 53 5.51 -10.66 -12.84
C TYR A 53 6.14 -10.22 -14.17
N ALA A 54 6.07 -8.93 -14.46
CA ALA A 54 6.64 -8.39 -15.70
C ALA A 54 8.15 -8.58 -15.73
N GLN A 55 8.82 -8.40 -14.60
CA GLN A 55 10.26 -8.57 -14.52
C GLN A 55 10.65 -10.01 -14.83
N LYS A 56 9.91 -10.97 -14.30
CA LYS A 56 10.21 -12.39 -14.55
C LYS A 56 10.04 -12.74 -16.01
N LYS A 57 9.05 -12.16 -16.67
CA LYS A 57 8.78 -12.49 -18.05
C LYS A 57 9.73 -11.80 -19.01
N ARG A 58 10.20 -10.60 -18.65
CA ARG A 58 10.99 -9.78 -19.56
C ARG A 58 12.45 -9.62 -19.19
N SER A 59 12.83 -10.14 -18.07
CA SER A 59 14.22 -10.08 -17.62
C SER A 59 14.76 -8.64 -17.59
N TYR A 60 14.03 -7.77 -16.94
CA TYR A 60 14.49 -6.40 -16.75
C TYR A 60 15.81 -6.34 -16.01
#